data_750d26d49ab9afeab3ed2c175cf1f693
#
_entry.id   750d26d49ab9afeab3ed2c175cf1f693
#
_cell.length_a   1.000
_cell.length_b   1.000
_cell.length_c   1.000
_cell.angle_alpha   90.00
_cell.angle_beta   90.00
_cell.angle_gamma   90.00
#
_symmetry.space_group_name_H-M   'P 1'
#
loop_
_entity.id
_entity.type
_entity.pdbx_description
1 polymer ?
#
loop_
_entity_poly.entity_id
_entity_poly.type
_entity_poly.pdbx_seq_one_letter_code
_entity_poly.pdbx_strand_id
1 'polypeptide(L)'
;IRRQRQMCIRDRIRTPLNAIVGFSDLLGVEEDLELRQNYISLIKMNNDLLLSIVNDVLDISRIESDMMTFTYMDVYLPSFMKDLYNSIQLRKPEGVEITLDACPDIIFNIDRNRLWQICMNLLTNAVKHTKKGSIWFGYTLEAEEKMIKFYVSDTGCGIPKDELDNIFARFVQLSDFEQGIGLGLAICKGLVLKMGGNISVMSEEGFGSTFIFTLPMKRPNSWKN
;
A
#
# COMPACT_ATOMS: atom_id res chain seq x y z
N ILE A 1 5.32 -9.96 22.93
CA ILE A 1 4.83 -9.14 21.81
C ILE A 1 5.87 -8.11 21.35
N ARG A 2 6.42 -7.23 22.22
CA ARG A 2 7.41 -6.20 21.84
C ARG A 2 8.74 -6.79 21.31
N ARG A 3 9.26 -7.88 21.90
CA ARG A 3 10.49 -8.56 21.47
C ARG A 3 10.31 -9.27 20.12
N GLN A 4 9.18 -9.92 19.87
CA GLN A 4 8.88 -10.56 18.57
C GLN A 4 8.78 -9.53 17.43
N ARG A 5 8.18 -8.33 17.68
CA ARG A 5 8.10 -7.24 16.72
C ARG A 5 9.48 -6.70 16.32
N GLN A 6 10.39 -6.50 17.29
CA GLN A 6 11.75 -6.03 17.02
C GLN A 6 12.60 -7.07 16.28
N MET A 7 12.38 -8.35 16.54
CA MET A 7 13.05 -9.43 15.83
C MET A 7 12.64 -9.49 14.35
N CYS A 8 11.35 -9.35 14.07
CA CYS A 8 10.82 -9.34 12.70
C CYS A 8 11.36 -8.15 11.87
N ILE A 9 11.37 -6.92 12.42
CA ILE A 9 11.90 -5.74 11.71
C ILE A 9 13.39 -5.89 11.43
N ARG A 10 14.17 -6.32 12.43
CA ARG A 10 15.62 -6.52 12.29
C ARG A 10 15.94 -7.48 11.13
N ASP A 11 15.27 -8.63 11.08
CA ASP A 11 15.56 -9.65 10.09
C ASP A 11 15.16 -9.19 8.68
N ARG A 12 14.06 -8.42 8.56
CA ARG A 12 13.62 -7.84 7.30
C ARG A 12 14.50 -6.68 6.80
N ILE A 13 15.14 -5.96 7.69
CA ILE A 13 16.18 -4.97 7.32
C ILE A 13 17.48 -5.69 6.93
N ARG A 14 17.83 -6.76 7.63
CA ARG A 14 19.07 -7.51 7.38
C ARG A 14 19.09 -8.14 5.99
N THR A 15 17.99 -8.69 5.52
CA THR A 15 17.91 -9.38 4.22
C THR A 15 18.30 -8.47 3.05
N PRO A 16 17.64 -7.34 2.79
CA PRO A 16 18.03 -6.43 1.72
C PRO A 16 19.43 -5.82 1.95
N LEU A 17 19.80 -5.54 3.20
CA LEU A 17 21.13 -5.01 3.52
C LEU A 17 22.25 -6.02 3.13
N ASN A 18 22.10 -7.29 3.49
CA ASN A 18 23.04 -8.34 3.11
C ASN A 18 23.09 -8.54 1.59
N ALA A 19 21.94 -8.42 0.90
CA ALA A 19 21.90 -8.48 -0.55
C ALA A 19 22.68 -7.29 -1.19
N ILE A 20 22.49 -6.06 -0.69
CA ILE A 20 23.24 -4.89 -1.15
C ILE A 20 24.75 -5.11 -0.98
N VAL A 21 25.18 -5.55 0.21
CA VAL A 21 26.60 -5.82 0.49
C VAL A 21 27.12 -6.91 -0.44
N GLY A 22 26.43 -8.06 -0.52
CA GLY A 22 26.90 -9.18 -1.34
C GLY A 22 26.99 -8.85 -2.83
N PHE A 23 26.01 -8.16 -3.41
CA PHE A 23 26.08 -7.73 -4.81
C PHE A 23 27.09 -6.62 -5.04
N SER A 24 27.37 -5.77 -4.04
CA SER A 24 28.45 -4.77 -4.11
C SER A 24 29.83 -5.41 -4.13
N ASP A 25 30.05 -6.47 -3.35
CA ASP A 25 31.31 -7.23 -3.35
C ASP A 25 31.51 -7.94 -4.70
N LEU A 26 30.46 -8.57 -5.24
CA LEU A 26 30.51 -9.20 -6.56
C LEU A 26 30.76 -8.18 -7.67
N LEU A 27 30.15 -7.00 -7.61
CA LEU A 27 30.35 -5.93 -8.58
C LEU A 27 31.80 -5.46 -8.64
N GLY A 28 32.55 -5.56 -7.53
CA GLY A 28 33.96 -5.18 -7.42
C GLY A 28 34.90 -6.10 -8.19
N VAL A 29 34.55 -7.35 -8.43
CA VAL A 29 35.38 -8.39 -9.09
C VAL A 29 34.80 -8.84 -10.43
N GLU A 30 33.61 -8.46 -10.79
CA GLU A 30 32.93 -8.87 -12.03
C GLU A 30 33.48 -8.04 -13.22
N GLU A 31 33.88 -8.70 -14.29
CA GLU A 31 34.37 -8.06 -15.53
C GLU A 31 33.28 -8.00 -16.62
N ASP A 32 32.29 -8.91 -16.57
CA ASP A 32 31.19 -8.95 -17.52
C ASP A 32 30.23 -7.77 -17.31
N LEU A 33 30.07 -6.96 -18.37
CA LEU A 33 29.25 -5.74 -18.31
C LEU A 33 27.78 -6.02 -18.09
N GLU A 34 27.24 -7.11 -18.63
CA GLU A 34 25.84 -7.48 -18.47
C GLU A 34 25.54 -7.93 -17.02
N LEU A 35 26.42 -8.76 -16.45
CA LEU A 35 26.33 -9.17 -15.05
C LEU A 35 26.49 -7.97 -14.11
N ARG A 36 27.41 -7.05 -14.41
CA ARG A 36 27.53 -5.78 -13.63
C ARG A 36 26.26 -4.97 -13.62
N GLN A 37 25.59 -4.82 -14.77
CA GLN A 37 24.30 -4.12 -14.86
C GLN A 37 23.22 -4.83 -14.04
N ASN A 38 23.19 -6.15 -14.06
CA ASN A 38 22.28 -6.93 -13.24
C ASN A 38 22.51 -6.71 -11.74
N TYR A 39 23.77 -6.74 -11.28
CA TYR A 39 24.10 -6.48 -9.86
C TYR A 39 23.71 -5.05 -9.46
N ILE A 40 23.96 -4.05 -10.29
CA ILE A 40 23.52 -2.66 -10.03
C ILE A 40 21.99 -2.60 -9.88
N SER A 41 21.26 -3.28 -10.74
CA SER A 41 19.79 -3.33 -10.68
C SER A 41 19.29 -3.98 -9.38
N LEU A 42 19.92 -5.08 -8.97
CA LEU A 42 19.61 -5.78 -7.71
C LEU A 42 19.94 -4.92 -6.48
N ILE A 43 21.06 -4.20 -6.49
CA ILE A 43 21.41 -3.25 -5.43
C ILE A 43 20.36 -2.15 -5.32
N LYS A 44 19.95 -1.53 -6.44
CA LYS A 44 18.93 -0.49 -6.47
C LYS A 44 17.59 -1.02 -5.92
N MET A 45 17.15 -2.17 -6.39
CA MET A 45 15.90 -2.80 -5.93
C MET A 45 15.90 -3.05 -4.41
N ASN A 46 17.00 -3.56 -3.85
CA ASN A 46 17.11 -3.81 -2.42
C ASN A 46 17.23 -2.51 -1.61
N ASN A 47 17.84 -1.46 -2.16
CA ASN A 47 17.86 -0.14 -1.53
C ASN A 47 16.47 0.48 -1.46
N ASP A 48 15.67 0.41 -2.54
CA ASP A 48 14.30 0.91 -2.57
C ASP A 48 13.42 0.15 -1.58
N LEU A 49 13.61 -1.18 -1.48
CA LEU A 49 12.93 -1.99 -0.47
C LEU A 49 13.29 -1.55 0.95
N LEU A 50 14.58 -1.33 1.23
CA LEU A 50 15.04 -0.88 2.55
C LEU A 50 14.46 0.49 2.92
N LEU A 51 14.44 1.44 1.99
CA LEU A 51 13.83 2.76 2.18
C LEU A 51 12.33 2.65 2.46
N SER A 52 11.62 1.78 1.74
CA SER A 52 10.20 1.51 2.00
C SER A 52 9.99 0.97 3.43
N ILE A 53 10.81 0.02 3.87
CA ILE A 53 10.77 -0.54 5.23
C ILE A 53 10.95 0.54 6.29
N VAL A 54 11.95 1.39 6.13
CA VAL A 54 12.24 2.47 7.08
C VAL A 54 11.07 3.46 7.14
N ASN A 55 10.52 3.86 6.00
CA ASN A 55 9.38 4.77 5.93
C ASN A 55 8.13 4.17 6.58
N ASP A 56 7.85 2.88 6.35
CA ASP A 56 6.72 2.18 6.95
C ASP A 56 6.83 2.14 8.49
N VAL A 57 8.04 1.88 9.02
CA VAL A 57 8.29 1.88 10.47
C VAL A 57 8.12 3.28 11.06
N LEU A 58 8.59 4.32 10.36
CA LEU A 58 8.42 5.71 10.78
C LEU A 58 6.95 6.12 10.75
N ASP A 59 6.19 5.74 9.71
CA ASP A 59 4.76 6.04 9.63
C ASP A 59 3.98 5.36 10.76
N ILE A 60 4.25 4.08 11.05
CA ILE A 60 3.64 3.39 12.20
C ILE A 60 3.97 4.10 13.52
N SER A 61 5.22 4.51 13.72
CA SER A 61 5.64 5.22 14.93
C SER A 61 4.89 6.56 15.10
N ARG A 62 4.73 7.33 14.00
CA ARG A 62 3.98 8.60 14.00
C ARG A 62 2.49 8.40 14.23
N ILE A 63 1.89 7.34 13.67
CA ILE A 63 0.49 6.99 13.91
C ILE A 63 0.26 6.62 15.38
N GLU A 64 1.18 5.83 15.99
CA GLU A 64 1.09 5.41 17.39
C GLU A 64 1.26 6.56 18.40
N SER A 65 2.20 7.46 18.11
CA SER A 65 2.51 8.60 19.01
C SER A 65 1.56 9.78 18.86
N ASP A 66 0.54 9.67 18.01
CA ASP A 66 -0.36 10.77 17.64
C ASP A 66 0.35 12.01 17.04
N MET A 67 1.56 11.81 16.51
CA MET A 67 2.38 12.87 15.94
C MET A 67 2.26 12.97 14.42
N MET A 68 1.26 12.30 13.82
CA MET A 68 1.02 12.36 12.39
C MET A 68 0.44 13.73 12.01
N THR A 69 1.13 14.43 11.11
CA THR A 69 0.67 15.68 10.54
C THR A 69 0.20 15.46 9.11
N PHE A 70 -0.85 16.19 8.71
CA PHE A 70 -1.41 16.12 7.37
C PHE A 70 -1.33 17.47 6.68
N THR A 71 -0.92 17.48 5.42
CA THR A 71 -0.89 18.68 4.58
C THR A 71 -2.08 18.63 3.62
N TYR A 72 -3.17 19.28 3.99
CA TYR A 72 -4.38 19.30 3.19
C TYR A 72 -4.28 20.30 2.06
N MET A 73 -4.72 19.88 0.88
CA MET A 73 -4.81 20.70 -0.33
C MET A 73 -6.02 20.25 -1.17
N ASP A 74 -6.46 21.11 -2.06
CA ASP A 74 -7.52 20.76 -3.00
C ASP A 74 -6.95 19.84 -4.08
N VAL A 75 -7.52 18.65 -4.19
CA VAL A 75 -7.12 17.61 -5.14
C VAL A 75 -8.29 17.35 -6.09
N TYR A 76 -8.06 17.52 -7.39
CA TYR A 76 -9.00 17.10 -8.42
C TYR A 76 -8.94 15.59 -8.57
N LEU A 77 -9.93 14.89 -8.01
CA LEU A 77 -9.91 13.43 -7.88
C LEU A 77 -9.85 12.68 -9.22
N PRO A 78 -10.54 13.11 -10.31
CA PRO A 78 -10.43 12.41 -11.58
C PRO A 78 -8.99 12.34 -12.12
N SER A 79 -8.22 13.42 -12.05
CA SER A 79 -6.80 13.41 -12.47
C SER A 79 -5.93 12.59 -11.52
N PHE A 80 -6.19 12.68 -10.22
CA PHE A 80 -5.50 11.86 -9.22
C PHE A 80 -5.70 10.36 -9.46
N MET A 81 -6.93 9.92 -9.74
CA MET A 81 -7.23 8.51 -10.05
C MET A 81 -6.58 8.06 -11.37
N LYS A 82 -6.50 8.95 -12.36
CA LYS A 82 -5.79 8.67 -13.61
C LYS A 82 -4.29 8.52 -13.40
N ASP A 83 -3.67 9.32 -12.52
CA ASP A 83 -2.26 9.18 -12.15
C ASP A 83 -2.00 7.83 -11.47
N LEU A 84 -2.89 7.40 -10.55
CA LEU A 84 -2.85 6.07 -9.91
C LEU A 84 -2.95 4.96 -10.96
N TYR A 85 -3.91 5.05 -11.88
CA TYR A 85 -4.10 4.09 -12.96
C TYR A 85 -2.83 3.94 -13.79
N ASN A 86 -2.25 5.05 -14.25
CA ASN A 86 -1.02 5.04 -15.03
C ASN A 86 0.14 4.39 -14.25
N SER A 87 0.26 4.69 -12.96
CA SER A 87 1.32 4.15 -12.11
C SER A 87 1.19 2.65 -11.87
N ILE A 88 -0.03 2.15 -11.67
CA ILE A 88 -0.23 0.72 -11.41
C ILE A 88 -0.14 -0.12 -12.69
N GLN A 89 -0.47 0.43 -13.85
CA GLN A 89 -0.32 -0.25 -15.15
C GLN A 89 1.13 -0.68 -15.41
N LEU A 90 2.13 0.08 -14.94
CA LEU A 90 3.54 -0.27 -15.06
C LEU A 90 3.93 -1.53 -14.27
N ARG A 91 3.10 -1.93 -13.31
CA ARG A 91 3.31 -3.09 -12.44
C ARG A 91 2.38 -4.26 -12.75
N LYS A 92 1.57 -4.13 -13.79
CA LYS A 92 0.54 -5.09 -14.18
C LYS A 92 1.17 -6.41 -14.61
N PRO A 93 0.84 -7.56 -13.96
CA PRO A 93 1.26 -8.86 -14.43
C PRO A 93 0.61 -9.23 -15.76
N GLU A 94 1.23 -10.11 -16.50
CA GLU A 94 0.62 -10.71 -17.69
C GLU A 94 -0.66 -11.48 -17.33
N GLY A 95 -1.73 -11.29 -18.10
CA GLY A 95 -3.02 -11.94 -17.85
C GLY A 95 -3.88 -11.29 -16.76
N VAL A 96 -3.50 -10.13 -16.24
CA VAL A 96 -4.33 -9.32 -15.34
C VAL A 96 -4.83 -8.09 -16.08
N GLU A 97 -6.12 -7.79 -15.97
CA GLU A 97 -6.71 -6.54 -16.45
C GLU A 97 -6.90 -5.56 -15.29
N ILE A 98 -6.51 -4.30 -15.47
CA ILE A 98 -6.71 -3.25 -14.46
C ILE A 98 -7.61 -2.18 -15.06
N THR A 99 -8.71 -1.88 -14.39
CA THR A 99 -9.72 -0.90 -14.83
C THR A 99 -9.92 0.18 -13.76
N LEU A 100 -9.95 1.43 -14.21
CA LEU A 100 -10.44 2.55 -13.43
C LEU A 100 -11.91 2.77 -13.78
N ASP A 101 -12.79 2.62 -12.79
CA ASP A 101 -14.22 2.84 -12.97
C ASP A 101 -14.55 4.32 -13.18
N ALA A 102 -15.68 4.59 -13.84
CA ALA A 102 -16.18 5.95 -13.99
C ALA A 102 -16.46 6.55 -12.60
N CYS A 103 -15.83 7.68 -12.32
CA CYS A 103 -15.93 8.35 -11.03
C CYS A 103 -16.54 9.74 -11.18
N PRO A 104 -17.27 10.24 -10.16
CA PRO A 104 -17.81 11.60 -10.14
C PRO A 104 -16.71 12.66 -10.29
N ASP A 105 -17.04 13.78 -10.92
CA ASP A 105 -16.16 14.93 -11.11
C ASP A 105 -16.19 15.79 -9.83
N ILE A 106 -15.10 15.72 -9.03
CA ILE A 106 -15.07 16.42 -7.75
C ILE A 106 -13.65 16.89 -7.37
N ILE A 107 -13.59 18.01 -6.64
CA ILE A 107 -12.40 18.49 -5.93
C ILE A 107 -12.55 18.12 -4.47
N PHE A 108 -11.53 17.48 -3.91
CA PHE A 108 -11.50 16.97 -2.53
C PHE A 108 -10.34 17.59 -1.75
N ASN A 109 -10.63 18.22 -0.62
CA ASN A 109 -9.59 18.79 0.25
C ASN A 109 -8.98 17.71 1.13
N ILE A 110 -7.77 17.26 0.78
CA ILE A 110 -7.14 16.08 1.36
C ILE A 110 -5.60 16.19 1.33
N ASP A 111 -4.90 15.41 2.14
CA ASP A 111 -3.48 15.19 1.95
C ASP A 111 -3.26 14.22 0.77
N ARG A 112 -2.83 14.78 -0.36
CA ARG A 112 -2.62 14.06 -1.62
C ARG A 112 -1.64 12.89 -1.46
N ASN A 113 -0.56 13.08 -0.70
CA ASN A 113 0.47 12.08 -0.55
C ASN A 113 -0.02 10.90 0.30
N ARG A 114 -0.79 11.17 1.35
CA ARG A 114 -1.37 10.12 2.20
C ARG A 114 -2.50 9.38 1.47
N LEU A 115 -3.32 10.07 0.73
CA LEU A 115 -4.32 9.41 -0.14
C LEU A 115 -3.64 8.51 -1.17
N TRP A 116 -2.56 9.00 -1.81
CA TRP A 116 -1.75 8.20 -2.74
C TRP A 116 -1.19 6.94 -2.07
N GLN A 117 -0.63 7.08 -0.89
CA GLN A 117 -0.06 5.97 -0.12
C GLN A 117 -1.11 4.89 0.19
N ILE A 118 -2.31 5.29 0.63
CA ILE A 118 -3.42 4.36 0.90
C ILE A 118 -3.80 3.62 -0.38
N CYS A 119 -4.10 4.35 -1.46
CA CYS A 119 -4.55 3.76 -2.72
C CYS A 119 -3.48 2.84 -3.32
N MET A 120 -2.21 3.27 -3.36
CA MET A 120 -1.12 2.45 -3.91
C MET A 120 -0.86 1.20 -3.08
N ASN A 121 -0.96 1.26 -1.76
CA ASN A 121 -0.84 0.07 -0.92
C ASN A 121 -1.94 -0.96 -1.23
N LEU A 122 -3.19 -0.52 -1.39
CA LEU A 122 -4.29 -1.41 -1.75
C LEU A 122 -4.15 -1.96 -3.17
N LEU A 123 -3.79 -1.12 -4.15
CA LEU A 123 -3.60 -1.52 -5.54
C LEU A 123 -2.42 -2.49 -5.71
N THR A 124 -1.29 -2.25 -5.04
CA THR A 124 -0.14 -3.16 -5.10
C THR A 124 -0.44 -4.48 -4.42
N ASN A 125 -1.25 -4.50 -3.37
CA ASN A 125 -1.75 -5.76 -2.79
C ASN A 125 -2.63 -6.51 -3.79
N ALA A 126 -3.59 -5.85 -4.44
CA ALA A 126 -4.43 -6.46 -5.47
C ALA A 126 -3.59 -7.07 -6.60
N VAL A 127 -2.60 -6.33 -7.13
CA VAL A 127 -1.67 -6.83 -8.18
C VAL A 127 -0.88 -8.05 -7.69
N LYS A 128 -0.39 -8.02 -6.46
CA LYS A 128 0.40 -9.11 -5.86
C LYS A 128 -0.41 -10.41 -5.73
N HIS A 129 -1.69 -10.30 -5.38
CA HIS A 129 -2.54 -11.44 -5.08
C HIS A 129 -3.42 -11.89 -6.27
N THR A 130 -3.38 -11.17 -7.40
CA THR A 130 -4.10 -11.54 -8.62
C THR A 130 -3.12 -12.04 -9.68
N LYS A 131 -3.02 -13.35 -9.86
CA LYS A 131 -2.15 -13.95 -10.89
C LYS A 131 -2.76 -13.87 -12.28
N LYS A 132 -4.07 -13.99 -12.39
CA LYS A 132 -4.89 -13.86 -13.61
C LYS A 132 -6.26 -13.33 -13.22
N GLY A 133 -6.87 -12.55 -14.09
CA GLY A 133 -8.19 -11.99 -13.87
C GLY A 133 -8.20 -10.48 -13.91
N SER A 134 -8.96 -9.83 -13.03
CA SER A 134 -9.21 -8.39 -13.11
C SER A 134 -9.06 -7.70 -11.77
N ILE A 135 -8.61 -6.45 -11.84
CA ILE A 135 -8.58 -5.50 -10.73
C ILE A 135 -9.32 -4.26 -11.19
N TRP A 136 -10.26 -3.78 -10.39
CA TRP A 136 -10.93 -2.51 -10.66
C TRP A 136 -10.98 -1.66 -9.40
N PHE A 137 -10.95 -0.36 -9.60
CA PHE A 137 -10.91 0.59 -8.51
C PHE A 137 -11.57 1.91 -8.90
N GLY A 138 -12.01 2.64 -7.91
CA GLY A 138 -12.69 3.90 -8.11
C GLY A 138 -13.11 4.54 -6.80
N TYR A 139 -14.01 5.52 -6.89
CA TYR A 139 -14.68 6.09 -5.73
C TYR A 139 -16.12 6.48 -6.07
N THR A 140 -16.94 6.55 -5.04
CA THR A 140 -18.32 7.01 -5.08
C THR A 140 -18.58 8.06 -4.01
N LEU A 141 -19.62 8.87 -4.22
CA LEU A 141 -20.06 9.85 -3.25
C LEU A 141 -21.22 9.27 -2.45
N GLU A 142 -21.05 9.21 -1.13
CA GLU A 142 -22.14 8.93 -0.19
C GLU A 142 -22.65 10.26 0.35
N ALA A 143 -23.51 10.92 -0.44
CA ALA A 143 -23.94 12.30 -0.21
C ALA A 143 -24.68 12.50 1.13
N GLU A 144 -25.49 11.52 1.55
CA GLU A 144 -26.21 11.56 2.83
C GLU A 144 -25.26 11.57 4.01
N GLU A 145 -24.20 10.78 3.96
CA GLU A 145 -23.17 10.65 5.00
C GLU A 145 -22.06 11.70 4.88
N LYS A 146 -22.04 12.46 3.78
CA LYS A 146 -20.97 13.42 3.44
C LYS A 146 -19.59 12.76 3.43
N MET A 147 -19.52 11.54 2.89
CA MET A 147 -18.32 10.73 2.78
C MET A 147 -17.99 10.46 1.30
N ILE A 148 -16.69 10.30 1.03
CA ILE A 148 -16.21 9.71 -0.21
C ILE A 148 -15.78 8.29 0.11
N LYS A 149 -16.31 7.33 -0.64
CA LYS A 149 -15.99 5.92 -0.52
C LYS A 149 -15.10 5.50 -1.67
N PHE A 150 -13.88 5.11 -1.34
CA PHE A 150 -12.91 4.53 -2.26
C PHE A 150 -12.93 3.01 -2.16
N TYR A 151 -12.68 2.34 -3.26
CA TYR A 151 -12.60 0.87 -3.30
C TYR A 151 -11.52 0.38 -4.26
N VAL A 152 -10.97 -0.78 -3.93
CA VAL A 152 -10.09 -1.59 -4.79
C VAL A 152 -10.61 -3.01 -4.71
N SER A 153 -10.98 -3.57 -5.83
CA SER A 153 -11.54 -4.92 -5.95
C SER A 153 -10.67 -5.76 -6.87
N ASP A 154 -10.44 -7.00 -6.50
CA ASP A 154 -9.64 -7.97 -7.27
C ASP A 154 -10.32 -9.33 -7.33
N THR A 155 -9.99 -10.11 -8.37
CA THR A 155 -10.38 -11.52 -8.53
C THR A 155 -9.24 -12.47 -8.16
N GLY A 156 -8.44 -12.10 -7.18
CA GLY A 156 -7.29 -12.87 -6.74
C GLY A 156 -7.64 -14.08 -5.86
N CYS A 157 -6.68 -14.51 -5.05
CA CYS A 157 -6.85 -15.69 -4.20
C CYS A 157 -7.86 -15.49 -3.05
N GLY A 158 -8.29 -14.27 -2.78
CA GLY A 158 -9.14 -13.98 -1.63
C GLY A 158 -8.43 -14.14 -0.28
N ILE A 159 -9.19 -14.01 0.80
CA ILE A 159 -8.69 -14.07 2.18
C ILE A 159 -9.58 -15.05 2.96
N PRO A 160 -8.99 -16.03 3.68
CA PRO A 160 -9.72 -16.92 4.57
C PRO A 160 -10.50 -16.14 5.65
N LYS A 161 -11.69 -16.64 6.03
CA LYS A 161 -12.59 -15.95 6.98
C LYS A 161 -11.97 -15.72 8.35
N ASP A 162 -11.17 -16.65 8.83
CA ASP A 162 -10.47 -16.59 10.12
C ASP A 162 -9.34 -15.56 10.15
N GLU A 163 -8.86 -15.12 8.98
CA GLU A 163 -7.82 -14.11 8.86
C GLU A 163 -8.37 -12.68 8.67
N LEU A 164 -9.65 -12.53 8.27
CA LEU A 164 -10.24 -11.21 7.94
C LEU A 164 -10.12 -10.19 9.08
N ASP A 165 -10.27 -10.61 10.33
CA ASP A 165 -10.15 -9.73 11.49
C ASP A 165 -8.72 -9.26 11.74
N ASN A 166 -7.74 -10.03 11.26
CA ASN A 166 -6.32 -9.84 11.55
C ASN A 166 -5.55 -9.12 10.44
N ILE A 167 -6.06 -9.05 9.21
CA ILE A 167 -5.28 -8.51 8.06
C ILE A 167 -4.82 -7.06 8.22
N PHE A 168 -5.51 -6.27 9.03
CA PHE A 168 -5.10 -4.91 9.38
C PHE A 168 -4.17 -4.85 10.60
N ALA A 169 -3.88 -5.97 11.23
CA ALA A 169 -2.89 -6.02 12.29
C ALA A 169 -1.47 -5.94 11.70
N ARG A 170 -0.54 -5.49 12.51
CA ARG A 170 0.85 -5.29 12.08
C ARG A 170 1.57 -6.62 11.95
N PHE A 171 2.43 -6.73 10.94
CA PHE A 171 3.27 -7.90 10.68
C PHE A 171 2.48 -9.17 10.34
N VAL A 172 1.22 -9.02 9.94
CA VAL A 172 0.42 -10.13 9.43
C VAL A 172 0.74 -10.35 7.96
N GLN A 173 1.01 -11.59 7.62
CA GLN A 173 1.19 -12.11 6.26
C GLN A 173 0.44 -13.43 6.19
N LEU A 174 -0.29 -13.66 5.11
CA LEU A 174 -1.07 -14.88 4.90
C LEU A 174 -0.20 -16.07 4.45
N SER A 175 1.04 -15.81 4.00
CA SER A 175 2.02 -16.85 3.69
C SER A 175 3.45 -16.40 4.01
N ASP A 176 4.31 -17.34 4.41
CA ASP A 176 5.74 -17.10 4.72
C ASP A 176 6.56 -16.68 3.50
N PHE A 177 6.06 -16.91 2.29
CA PHE A 177 6.72 -16.56 1.03
C PHE A 177 6.35 -15.18 0.49
N GLU A 178 5.51 -14.42 1.21
CA GLU A 178 5.10 -13.11 0.76
C GLU A 178 6.20 -12.05 0.90
N GLN A 179 6.52 -11.38 -0.20
CA GLN A 179 7.37 -10.18 -0.16
C GLN A 179 6.60 -9.02 0.51
N GLY A 180 7.22 -8.41 1.52
CA GLY A 180 6.67 -7.28 2.26
C GLY A 180 6.78 -7.47 3.77
N ILE A 181 6.49 -6.44 4.58
CA ILE A 181 6.65 -6.46 6.04
C ILE A 181 5.34 -6.79 6.75
N GLY A 182 4.21 -6.77 6.04
CA GLY A 182 2.89 -6.83 6.66
C GLY A 182 2.53 -5.54 7.42
N LEU A 183 3.04 -4.39 6.98
CA LEU A 183 2.72 -3.08 7.56
C LEU A 183 1.78 -2.26 6.68
N GLY A 184 1.72 -2.50 5.37
CA GLY A 184 0.96 -1.67 4.44
C GLY A 184 -0.52 -1.51 4.81
N LEU A 185 -1.24 -2.59 5.10
CA LEU A 185 -2.64 -2.53 5.51
C LEU A 185 -2.83 -1.88 6.89
N ALA A 186 -1.90 -2.11 7.83
CA ALA A 186 -1.92 -1.46 9.13
C ALA A 186 -1.71 0.07 9.02
N ILE A 187 -0.82 0.49 8.11
CA ILE A 187 -0.61 1.91 7.78
C ILE A 187 -1.88 2.50 7.14
N CYS A 188 -2.48 1.80 6.16
CA CYS A 188 -3.74 2.23 5.55
C CYS A 188 -4.81 2.47 6.63
N LYS A 189 -5.02 1.50 7.52
CA LYS A 189 -5.99 1.63 8.63
C LYS A 189 -5.66 2.81 9.53
N GLY A 190 -4.40 2.97 9.93
CA GLY A 190 -3.96 4.07 10.78
C GLY A 190 -4.20 5.44 10.12
N LEU A 191 -3.82 5.60 8.86
CA LEU A 191 -4.01 6.84 8.10
C LEU A 191 -5.49 7.17 7.94
N VAL A 192 -6.31 6.21 7.48
CA VAL A 192 -7.74 6.39 7.28
C VAL A 192 -8.43 6.80 8.57
N LEU A 193 -8.15 6.13 9.69
CA LEU A 193 -8.72 6.47 11.00
C LEU A 193 -8.29 7.87 11.47
N LYS A 194 -7.01 8.24 11.28
CA LYS A 194 -6.51 9.58 11.62
C LYS A 194 -7.12 10.68 10.75
N MET A 195 -7.54 10.35 9.53
CA MET A 195 -8.26 11.26 8.62
C MET A 195 -9.77 11.26 8.86
N GLY A 196 -10.26 10.60 9.93
CA GLY A 196 -11.66 10.57 10.32
C GLY A 196 -12.55 9.63 9.50
N GLY A 197 -11.93 8.71 8.78
CA GLY A 197 -12.60 7.72 7.96
C GLY A 197 -12.68 6.33 8.58
N ASN A 198 -13.10 5.37 7.79
CA ASN A 198 -13.11 3.94 8.13
C ASN A 198 -12.59 3.10 6.97
N ILE A 199 -12.02 1.93 7.26
CA ILE A 199 -11.54 0.96 6.27
C ILE A 199 -12.07 -0.42 6.61
N SER A 200 -12.50 -1.15 5.59
CA SER A 200 -13.04 -2.51 5.70
C SER A 200 -12.63 -3.35 4.51
N VAL A 201 -12.86 -4.66 4.60
CA VAL A 201 -12.63 -5.62 3.54
C VAL A 201 -13.82 -6.56 3.44
N MET A 202 -14.17 -6.94 2.23
CA MET A 202 -15.04 -8.06 1.89
C MET A 202 -14.22 -9.02 1.04
N SER A 203 -14.14 -10.28 1.44
CA SER A 203 -13.35 -11.25 0.69
C SER A 203 -13.89 -12.66 0.89
N GLU A 204 -13.70 -13.48 -0.12
CA GLU A 204 -13.99 -14.91 -0.11
C GLU A 204 -12.81 -15.65 -0.75
N GLU A 205 -12.30 -16.67 -0.07
CA GLU A 205 -11.16 -17.46 -0.53
C GLU A 205 -11.46 -18.09 -1.90
N GLY A 206 -10.56 -17.89 -2.86
CA GLY A 206 -10.70 -18.33 -4.24
C GLY A 206 -11.49 -17.39 -5.16
N PHE A 207 -12.16 -16.35 -4.64
CA PHE A 207 -13.00 -15.44 -5.42
C PHE A 207 -12.46 -14.00 -5.47
N GLY A 208 -11.56 -13.64 -4.56
CA GLY A 208 -10.94 -12.32 -4.54
C GLY A 208 -11.33 -11.47 -3.34
N SER A 209 -10.94 -10.19 -3.38
CA SER A 209 -11.13 -9.26 -2.27
C SER A 209 -11.60 -7.90 -2.75
N THR A 210 -12.37 -7.22 -1.91
CA THR A 210 -12.74 -5.82 -2.10
C THR A 210 -12.37 -5.04 -0.83
N PHE A 211 -11.37 -4.20 -0.92
CA PHE A 211 -11.00 -3.25 0.12
C PHE A 211 -11.76 -1.95 -0.10
N ILE A 212 -12.36 -1.44 0.97
CA ILE A 212 -13.18 -0.23 0.94
C ILE A 212 -12.68 0.69 2.05
N PHE A 213 -12.47 1.97 1.74
CA PHE A 213 -12.28 2.98 2.77
C PHE A 213 -13.10 4.24 2.49
N THR A 214 -13.53 4.89 3.54
CA THR A 214 -14.31 6.12 3.48
C THR A 214 -13.53 7.28 4.10
N LEU A 215 -13.68 8.47 3.54
CA LEU A 215 -13.10 9.69 4.08
C LEU A 215 -14.15 10.81 4.10
N PRO A 216 -14.21 11.65 5.17
CA PRO A 216 -15.18 12.73 5.27
C PRO A 216 -14.88 13.84 4.27
N MET A 217 -15.92 14.34 3.58
CA MET A 217 -15.83 15.46 2.62
C MET A 217 -15.43 16.78 3.28
N LYS A 218 -15.69 16.92 4.57
CA LYS A 218 -15.28 18.09 5.37
C LYS A 218 -14.42 17.64 6.53
N ARG A 219 -13.37 18.41 6.85
CA ARG A 219 -12.55 18.15 8.04
C ARG A 219 -13.41 18.09 9.30
N PRO A 220 -13.20 17.13 10.18
CA PRO A 220 -13.74 17.20 11.54
C PRO A 220 -13.30 18.50 12.22
N ASN A 221 -14.21 19.21 12.88
CA ASN A 221 -13.92 20.49 13.56
C ASN A 221 -12.87 20.40 14.68
N SER A 222 -12.53 19.18 15.12
CA SER A 222 -11.51 18.89 16.15
C SER A 222 -10.06 19.01 15.65
N TRP A 223 -9.82 19.26 14.37
CA TRP A 223 -8.48 19.32 13.76
C TRP A 223 -8.03 20.75 13.42
N LYS A 224 -8.57 21.72 14.15
CA LYS A 224 -8.03 23.09 14.12
C LYS A 224 -6.77 23.12 14.98
N ASN A 225 -5.66 23.17 14.28
CA ASN A 225 -4.25 23.49 14.52
C ASN A 225 -3.29 22.40 14.14
#